data_0907e52e050a23ea4ac5a25c35297022
#
_entry.id   0907e52e050a23ea4ac5a25c35297022
#
_cell.length_a   1.000
_cell.length_b   1.000
_cell.length_c   1.000
_cell.angle_alpha   90.00
_cell.angle_beta   90.00
_cell.angle_gamma   90.00
#
_symmetry.space_group_name_H-M   'P 1'
#
loop_
_entity.id
_entity.type
_entity.pdbx_description
1 polymer ?
#
loop_
_entity_poly.entity_id
_entity_poly.type
_entity_poly.pdbx_seq_one_letter_code
_entity_poly.pdbx_strand_id
1 'polypeptide(L)'
;MILFVHGVPDTAILWDPLIAALGLKPDSYRALSLPGFGNPVPAGFSCTKDAYAGWLVQQMEAAGEPVHIVGHDWGALLVLRAASLRPDLVSSWCVTNALIDKEYSGHRTARMWATPLLGELVMLGMRNKERLEAGLIEGGMPASLAKAEVPHIDKTMRQSILKLYRSALGLNFRGAWVDDLANLPKRGQLFWGETDPFVDISVAERFSKMWGTPLHVARGAGHWACHERAPEFAGLLAAHWSR
;
A
#
# COMPACT_ATOMS: atom_id res chain seq x y z
N MET A 1 -10.56 -14.64 -7.33
CA MET A 1 -10.08 -13.30 -7.80
C MET A 1 -8.95 -12.79 -6.92
N ILE A 2 -7.91 -12.18 -7.50
CA ILE A 2 -6.81 -11.52 -6.76
C ILE A 2 -6.92 -10.00 -6.94
N LEU A 3 -6.83 -9.24 -5.85
CA LEU A 3 -6.79 -7.78 -5.88
C LEU A 3 -5.42 -7.29 -5.40
N PHE A 4 -4.76 -6.45 -6.20
CA PHE A 4 -3.51 -5.78 -5.85
C PHE A 4 -3.77 -4.29 -5.59
N VAL A 5 -3.30 -3.77 -4.45
CA VAL A 5 -3.55 -2.41 -3.98
C VAL A 5 -2.22 -1.71 -3.74
N HIS A 6 -1.89 -0.73 -4.58
CA HIS A 6 -0.65 0.05 -4.48
C HIS A 6 -0.70 1.09 -3.36
N GLY A 7 0.46 1.67 -3.07
CA GLY A 7 0.62 2.73 -2.09
C GLY A 7 0.83 4.12 -2.68
N VAL A 8 1.62 4.93 -1.99
CA VAL A 8 1.89 6.33 -2.31
C VAL A 8 3.40 6.54 -2.48
N PRO A 9 3.86 7.13 -3.59
CA PRO A 9 3.10 7.77 -4.66
C PRO A 9 2.93 6.89 -5.91
N ASP A 10 2.66 5.61 -5.73
CA ASP A 10 2.60 4.62 -6.80
C ASP A 10 1.26 4.63 -7.55
N THR A 11 1.20 3.83 -8.60
CA THR A 11 0.00 3.42 -9.33
C THR A 11 -0.05 1.89 -9.44
N ALA A 12 -1.01 1.36 -10.22
CA ALA A 12 -1.09 -0.07 -10.48
C ALA A 12 0.16 -0.65 -11.18
N ILE A 13 0.98 0.18 -11.83
CA ILE A 13 2.25 -0.18 -12.51
C ILE A 13 3.23 -0.87 -11.54
N LEU A 14 3.19 -0.51 -10.25
CA LEU A 14 3.97 -1.17 -9.20
C LEU A 14 3.95 -2.69 -9.30
N TRP A 15 2.82 -3.26 -9.68
CA TRP A 15 2.55 -4.69 -9.63
C TRP A 15 2.95 -5.47 -10.89
N ASP A 16 3.33 -4.79 -11.99
CA ASP A 16 3.63 -5.43 -13.27
C ASP A 16 4.67 -6.56 -13.18
N PRO A 17 5.82 -6.38 -12.49
CA PRO A 17 6.80 -7.48 -12.37
C PRO A 17 6.27 -8.67 -11.55
N LEU A 18 5.47 -8.42 -10.52
CA LEU A 18 4.89 -9.46 -9.69
C LEU A 18 3.82 -10.25 -10.46
N ILE A 19 2.95 -9.55 -11.18
CA ILE A 19 1.91 -10.16 -12.03
C ILE A 19 2.56 -11.04 -13.11
N ALA A 20 3.62 -10.54 -13.75
CA ALA A 20 4.39 -11.30 -14.73
C ALA A 20 5.04 -12.55 -14.10
N ALA A 21 5.66 -12.40 -12.92
CA ALA A 21 6.30 -13.52 -12.21
C ALA A 21 5.29 -14.60 -11.75
N LEU A 22 4.07 -14.19 -11.40
CA LEU A 22 2.97 -15.10 -11.05
C LEU A 22 2.35 -15.81 -12.25
N GLY A 23 2.58 -15.31 -13.48
CA GLY A 23 1.98 -15.86 -14.71
C GLY A 23 0.44 -15.79 -14.70
N LEU A 24 -0.14 -14.74 -14.09
CA LEU A 24 -1.59 -14.61 -13.91
C LEU A 24 -2.30 -14.37 -15.25
N LYS A 25 -3.48 -14.99 -15.41
CA LYS A 25 -4.37 -14.70 -16.54
C LYS A 25 -5.10 -13.38 -16.31
N PRO A 26 -5.36 -12.56 -17.34
CA PRO A 26 -5.98 -11.23 -17.19
C PRO A 26 -7.26 -11.21 -16.36
N ASP A 27 -8.10 -12.24 -16.47
CA ASP A 27 -9.40 -12.31 -15.77
C ASP A 27 -9.29 -12.84 -14.32
N SER A 28 -8.08 -13.26 -13.87
CA SER A 28 -7.88 -13.82 -12.54
C SER A 28 -7.48 -12.78 -11.49
N TYR A 29 -7.18 -11.56 -11.90
CA TYR A 29 -6.74 -10.49 -11.00
C TYR A 29 -7.22 -9.11 -11.43
N ARG A 30 -7.10 -8.15 -10.51
CA ARG A 30 -7.22 -6.71 -10.77
C ARG A 30 -6.11 -5.99 -10.03
N ALA A 31 -5.24 -5.25 -10.75
CA ALA A 31 -4.36 -4.25 -10.16
C ALA A 31 -5.14 -2.94 -10.06
N LEU A 32 -5.54 -2.60 -8.85
CA LEU A 32 -6.43 -1.48 -8.60
C LEU A 32 -5.65 -0.15 -8.60
N SER A 33 -6.12 0.83 -9.35
CA SER A 33 -5.64 2.22 -9.24
C SER A 33 -6.53 2.98 -8.26
N LEU A 34 -5.97 3.44 -7.16
CA LEU A 34 -6.69 4.25 -6.17
C LEU A 34 -7.23 5.53 -6.82
N PRO A 35 -8.47 5.97 -6.47
CA PRO A 35 -9.00 7.23 -6.96
C PRO A 35 -8.04 8.42 -6.79
N GLY A 36 -7.69 9.09 -7.88
CA GLY A 36 -6.73 10.19 -7.87
C GLY A 36 -5.25 9.79 -8.00
N PHE A 37 -4.96 8.50 -8.21
CA PHE A 37 -3.61 7.97 -8.43
C PHE A 37 -3.52 7.39 -9.85
N GLY A 38 -3.07 8.21 -10.80
CA GLY A 38 -3.05 7.88 -12.23
C GLY A 38 -4.43 7.87 -12.90
N ASN A 39 -5.50 8.20 -12.18
CA ASN A 39 -6.87 8.27 -12.66
C ASN A 39 -7.64 9.43 -12.00
N PRO A 40 -8.83 9.83 -12.52
CA PRO A 40 -9.63 10.89 -11.92
C PRO A 40 -10.14 10.54 -10.51
N VAL A 41 -10.39 11.57 -9.72
CA VAL A 41 -11.13 11.45 -8.46
C VAL A 41 -12.63 11.48 -8.78
N PRO A 42 -13.41 10.46 -8.39
CA PRO A 42 -14.86 10.46 -8.56
C PRO A 42 -15.52 11.64 -7.88
N ALA A 43 -16.64 12.14 -8.43
CA ALA A 43 -17.40 13.22 -7.83
C ALA A 43 -17.83 12.87 -6.39
N GLY A 44 -17.59 13.78 -5.45
CA GLY A 44 -17.91 13.59 -4.04
C GLY A 44 -16.93 12.70 -3.25
N PHE A 45 -15.90 12.12 -3.88
CA PHE A 45 -14.92 11.29 -3.18
C PHE A 45 -13.93 12.18 -2.40
N SER A 46 -13.87 11.98 -1.08
CA SER A 46 -13.12 12.87 -0.18
C SER A 46 -11.61 12.66 -0.16
N CYS A 47 -11.10 11.56 -0.70
CA CYS A 47 -9.70 11.11 -0.63
C CYS A 47 -9.17 10.94 0.82
N THR A 48 -10.04 10.68 1.78
CA THR A 48 -9.65 10.35 3.16
C THR A 48 -9.38 8.85 3.29
N LYS A 49 -8.62 8.46 4.33
CA LYS A 49 -8.34 7.05 4.62
C LYS A 49 -9.60 6.18 4.71
N ASP A 50 -10.68 6.73 5.29
CA ASP A 50 -11.94 6.01 5.43
C ASP A 50 -12.71 5.91 4.09
N ALA A 51 -12.63 6.94 3.24
CA ALA A 51 -13.20 6.89 1.89
C ALA A 51 -12.49 5.83 1.03
N TYR A 52 -11.16 5.77 1.08
CA TYR A 52 -10.41 4.73 0.35
C TYR A 52 -10.69 3.34 0.89
N ALA A 53 -10.78 3.16 2.22
CA ALA A 53 -11.13 1.87 2.80
C ALA A 53 -12.52 1.41 2.36
N GLY A 54 -13.52 2.31 2.39
CA GLY A 54 -14.87 2.02 1.90
C GLY A 54 -14.91 1.71 0.41
N TRP A 55 -14.13 2.44 -0.40
CA TRP A 55 -13.97 2.16 -1.83
C TRP A 55 -13.38 0.77 -2.07
N LEU A 56 -12.36 0.37 -1.30
CA LEU A 56 -11.75 -0.95 -1.42
C LEU A 56 -12.73 -2.06 -1.06
N VAL A 57 -13.55 -1.87 -0.02
CA VAL A 57 -14.66 -2.81 0.29
C VAL A 57 -15.59 -2.97 -0.91
N GLN A 58 -15.98 -1.87 -1.59
CA GLN A 58 -16.80 -1.95 -2.80
C GLN A 58 -16.11 -2.74 -3.92
N GLN A 59 -14.78 -2.62 -4.10
CA GLN A 59 -14.04 -3.42 -5.08
C GLN A 59 -14.03 -4.91 -4.72
N MET A 60 -13.95 -5.25 -3.43
CA MET A 60 -14.06 -6.63 -2.94
C MET A 60 -15.47 -7.19 -3.19
N GLU A 61 -16.51 -6.44 -2.88
CA GLU A 61 -17.92 -6.82 -3.17
C GLU A 61 -18.16 -7.04 -4.66
N ALA A 62 -17.60 -6.18 -5.51
CA ALA A 62 -17.72 -6.26 -6.97
C ALA A 62 -16.98 -7.47 -7.59
N ALA A 63 -16.18 -8.19 -6.82
CA ALA A 63 -15.58 -9.45 -7.26
C ALA A 63 -16.57 -10.63 -7.25
N GLY A 64 -17.67 -10.55 -6.48
CA GLY A 64 -18.72 -11.55 -6.40
C GLY A 64 -18.35 -12.83 -5.63
N GLU A 65 -17.11 -12.93 -5.17
CA GLU A 65 -16.56 -14.05 -4.39
C GLU A 65 -15.49 -13.54 -3.42
N PRO A 66 -15.16 -14.26 -2.33
CA PRO A 66 -14.06 -13.88 -1.46
C PRO A 66 -12.72 -13.81 -2.22
N VAL A 67 -11.98 -12.72 -2.00
CA VAL A 67 -10.76 -12.39 -2.76
C VAL A 67 -9.49 -12.75 -2.02
N HIS A 68 -8.41 -13.01 -2.76
CA HIS A 68 -7.06 -12.86 -2.28
C HIS A 68 -6.67 -11.39 -2.46
N ILE A 69 -6.22 -10.72 -1.40
CA ILE A 69 -5.91 -9.29 -1.48
C ILE A 69 -4.47 -9.01 -1.05
N VAL A 70 -3.75 -8.24 -1.86
CA VAL A 70 -2.34 -7.91 -1.64
C VAL A 70 -2.18 -6.39 -1.62
N GLY A 71 -1.51 -5.85 -0.61
CA GLY A 71 -1.31 -4.41 -0.47
C GLY A 71 0.13 -4.01 -0.19
N HIS A 72 0.55 -2.86 -0.72
CA HIS A 72 1.84 -2.25 -0.48
C HIS A 72 1.65 -0.84 0.08
N ASP A 73 2.47 -0.42 1.05
CA ASP A 73 2.45 0.93 1.66
C ASP A 73 1.02 1.33 2.08
N TRP A 74 0.46 2.45 1.61
CA TRP A 74 -0.93 2.81 1.88
C TRP A 74 -1.91 1.71 1.46
N GLY A 75 -1.64 1.01 0.36
CA GLY A 75 -2.44 -0.14 -0.04
C GLY A 75 -2.46 -1.24 1.02
N ALA A 76 -1.36 -1.46 1.74
CA ALA A 76 -1.30 -2.40 2.87
C ALA A 76 -2.21 -1.96 4.03
N LEU A 77 -2.18 -0.67 4.38
CA LEU A 77 -3.04 -0.10 5.42
C LEU A 77 -4.53 -0.23 5.06
N LEU A 78 -4.86 0.04 3.79
CA LEU A 78 -6.23 -0.09 3.27
C LEU A 78 -6.69 -1.55 3.23
N VAL A 79 -5.81 -2.47 2.84
CA VAL A 79 -6.08 -3.92 2.86
C VAL A 79 -6.41 -4.40 4.27
N LEU A 80 -5.59 -4.05 5.25
CA LEU A 80 -5.84 -4.41 6.65
C LEU A 80 -7.18 -3.83 7.13
N ARG A 81 -7.47 -2.57 6.79
CA ARG A 81 -8.73 -1.93 7.18
C ARG A 81 -9.93 -2.58 6.50
N ALA A 82 -9.90 -2.79 5.19
CA ALA A 82 -11.00 -3.41 4.45
C ALA A 82 -11.24 -4.86 4.90
N ALA A 83 -10.17 -5.64 5.09
CA ALA A 83 -10.24 -7.00 5.58
C ALA A 83 -10.80 -7.09 7.01
N SER A 84 -10.51 -6.12 7.88
CA SER A 84 -11.08 -6.08 9.23
C SER A 84 -12.56 -5.65 9.25
N LEU A 85 -12.99 -4.84 8.28
CA LEU A 85 -14.39 -4.43 8.12
C LEU A 85 -15.26 -5.53 7.51
N ARG A 86 -14.72 -6.29 6.56
CA ARG A 86 -15.43 -7.32 5.80
C ARG A 86 -14.57 -8.59 5.67
N PRO A 87 -14.31 -9.29 6.79
CA PRO A 87 -13.53 -10.52 6.80
C PRO A 87 -14.18 -11.64 5.96
N ASP A 88 -15.50 -11.60 5.78
CA ASP A 88 -16.28 -12.49 4.95
C ASP A 88 -15.94 -12.42 3.45
N LEU A 89 -15.41 -11.29 2.98
CA LEU A 89 -15.02 -11.08 1.59
C LEU A 89 -13.54 -11.43 1.31
N VAL A 90 -12.80 -11.95 2.28
CA VAL A 90 -11.34 -12.17 2.15
C VAL A 90 -10.99 -13.64 2.33
N SER A 91 -10.51 -14.27 1.25
CA SER A 91 -9.94 -15.63 1.29
C SER A 91 -8.56 -15.65 1.95
N SER A 92 -7.73 -14.66 1.65
CA SER A 92 -6.44 -14.41 2.31
C SER A 92 -5.98 -12.99 2.04
N TRP A 93 -5.09 -12.49 2.91
CA TRP A 93 -4.48 -11.19 2.72
C TRP A 93 -2.95 -11.28 2.84
N CYS A 94 -2.26 -10.43 2.10
CA CYS A 94 -0.82 -10.24 2.22
C CYS A 94 -0.50 -8.74 2.15
N VAL A 95 0.35 -8.26 3.05
CA VAL A 95 0.75 -6.86 3.05
C VAL A 95 2.26 -6.71 3.11
N THR A 96 2.74 -5.63 2.50
CA THR A 96 4.17 -5.34 2.40
C THR A 96 4.47 -3.88 2.73
N ASN A 97 5.51 -3.69 3.54
CA ASN A 97 6.17 -2.41 3.83
C ASN A 97 5.29 -1.31 4.43
N ALA A 98 4.12 -1.64 4.99
CA ALA A 98 3.36 -0.79 5.92
C ALA A 98 2.37 -1.61 6.74
N LEU A 99 2.13 -1.19 7.97
CA LEU A 99 1.19 -1.81 8.91
C LEU A 99 0.49 -0.75 9.75
N ILE A 100 -0.73 -1.08 10.18
CA ILE A 100 -1.43 -0.31 11.20
C ILE A 100 -0.81 -0.70 12.55
N ASP A 101 -0.03 0.21 13.13
CA ASP A 101 0.64 0.02 14.41
C ASP A 101 0.42 1.27 15.28
N LYS A 102 -0.11 1.07 16.51
CA LYS A 102 -0.36 2.15 17.47
C LYS A 102 0.91 2.84 17.98
N GLU A 103 2.06 2.15 17.88
CA GLU A 103 3.36 2.66 18.32
C GLU A 103 4.10 3.40 17.21
N TYR A 104 3.67 3.21 15.95
CA TYR A 104 4.26 3.88 14.81
C TYR A 104 3.62 5.27 14.59
N SER A 105 4.41 6.31 14.66
CA SER A 105 3.95 7.71 14.54
C SER A 105 4.23 8.34 13.16
N GLY A 106 4.44 7.51 12.15
CA GLY A 106 4.76 7.94 10.78
C GLY A 106 6.22 8.39 10.60
N HIS A 107 6.71 8.27 9.39
CA HIS A 107 8.03 8.78 8.99
C HIS A 107 7.99 10.30 8.76
N ARG A 108 9.17 10.92 8.61
CA ARG A 108 9.29 12.38 8.46
C ARG A 108 8.42 12.94 7.31
N THR A 109 8.46 12.31 6.14
CA THR A 109 7.70 12.73 4.96
C THR A 109 6.19 12.66 5.21
N ALA A 110 5.69 11.61 5.87
CA ALA A 110 4.29 11.48 6.24
C ALA A 110 3.80 12.65 7.11
N ARG A 111 4.60 13.03 8.11
CA ARG A 111 4.30 14.17 8.99
C ARG A 111 4.33 15.50 8.23
N MET A 112 5.31 15.69 7.32
CA MET A 112 5.38 16.90 6.49
C MET A 112 4.15 17.03 5.59
N TRP A 113 3.71 15.95 4.93
CA TRP A 113 2.53 15.97 4.08
C TRP A 113 1.23 16.19 4.87
N ALA A 114 1.15 15.68 6.09
CA ALA A 114 0.00 15.90 6.96
C ALA A 114 -0.10 17.36 7.48
N THR A 115 1.04 18.07 7.59
CA THR A 115 1.09 19.43 8.14
C THR A 115 0.56 20.44 7.12
N PRO A 116 -0.49 21.24 7.44
CA PRO A 116 -0.98 22.31 6.58
C PRO A 116 0.12 23.31 6.22
N LEU A 117 0.08 23.87 5.03
CA LEU A 117 1.05 24.76 4.40
C LEU A 117 2.39 24.08 4.06
N LEU A 118 2.97 23.31 4.97
CA LEU A 118 4.21 22.56 4.71
C LEU A 118 4.00 21.49 3.63
N GLY A 119 2.90 20.74 3.74
CA GLY A 119 2.53 19.74 2.73
C GLY A 119 2.37 20.36 1.34
N GLU A 120 1.70 21.52 1.23
CA GLU A 120 1.54 22.24 -0.04
C GLU A 120 2.89 22.67 -0.63
N LEU A 121 3.82 23.17 0.21
CA LEU A 121 5.17 23.55 -0.24
C LEU A 121 5.94 22.35 -0.78
N VAL A 122 5.90 21.21 -0.08
CA VAL A 122 6.53 19.97 -0.56
C VAL A 122 5.93 19.55 -1.90
N MET A 123 4.58 19.54 -2.02
CA MET A 123 3.89 19.18 -3.27
C MET A 123 4.18 20.17 -4.41
N LEU A 124 4.48 21.41 -4.10
CA LEU A 124 4.93 22.40 -5.09
C LEU A 124 6.31 21.99 -5.65
N GLY A 125 7.24 21.56 -4.77
CA GLY A 125 8.55 21.05 -5.17
C GLY A 125 8.47 19.82 -6.09
N MET A 126 7.49 18.96 -5.88
CA MET A 126 7.24 17.76 -6.72
C MET A 126 6.74 18.08 -8.14
N ARG A 127 6.54 19.32 -8.52
CA ARG A 127 6.17 19.72 -9.89
C ARG A 127 7.32 19.58 -10.88
N ASN A 128 8.56 19.70 -10.41
CA ASN A 128 9.76 19.46 -11.24
C ASN A 128 9.97 17.94 -11.35
N LYS A 129 9.70 17.39 -12.54
CA LYS A 129 9.71 15.95 -12.77
C LYS A 129 11.09 15.32 -12.63
N GLU A 130 12.14 16.00 -13.05
CA GLU A 130 13.52 15.51 -12.93
C GLU A 130 13.96 15.42 -11.46
N ARG A 131 13.67 16.47 -10.68
CA ARG A 131 13.95 16.48 -9.24
C ARG A 131 13.08 15.44 -8.49
N LEU A 132 11.84 15.25 -8.92
CA LEU A 132 10.96 14.26 -8.34
C LEU A 132 11.51 12.85 -8.58
N GLU A 133 11.89 12.54 -9.83
CA GLU A 133 12.48 11.24 -10.18
C GLU A 133 13.75 10.97 -9.36
N ALA A 134 14.67 11.93 -9.32
CA ALA A 134 15.90 11.82 -8.54
C ALA A 134 15.59 11.58 -7.03
N GLY A 135 14.63 12.32 -6.47
CA GLY A 135 14.23 12.18 -5.07
C GLY A 135 13.55 10.84 -4.76
N LEU A 136 12.78 10.27 -5.68
CA LEU A 136 12.19 8.95 -5.52
C LEU A 136 13.27 7.85 -5.56
N ILE A 137 14.23 7.96 -6.46
CA ILE A 137 15.37 7.02 -6.56
C ILE A 137 16.25 7.13 -5.30
N GLU A 138 16.56 8.34 -4.82
CA GLU A 138 17.28 8.54 -3.58
C GLU A 138 16.52 7.96 -2.36
N GLY A 139 15.18 8.01 -2.39
CA GLY A 139 14.32 7.39 -1.41
C GLY A 139 14.23 5.86 -1.51
N GLY A 140 14.93 5.24 -2.48
CA GLY A 140 14.99 3.79 -2.65
C GLY A 140 14.02 3.21 -3.67
N MET A 141 13.26 4.03 -4.41
CA MET A 141 12.43 3.53 -5.49
C MET A 141 13.32 3.02 -6.65
N PRO A 142 13.09 1.83 -7.20
CA PRO A 142 13.81 1.38 -8.40
C PRO A 142 13.73 2.40 -9.54
N ALA A 143 14.84 2.69 -10.20
CA ALA A 143 14.89 3.74 -11.22
C ALA A 143 13.90 3.52 -12.38
N SER A 144 13.69 2.26 -12.79
CA SER A 144 12.68 1.92 -13.81
C SER A 144 11.26 2.23 -13.34
N LEU A 145 10.95 1.96 -12.08
CA LEU A 145 9.65 2.27 -11.47
C LEU A 145 9.48 3.79 -11.33
N ALA A 146 10.48 4.50 -10.80
CA ALA A 146 10.43 5.96 -10.67
C ALA A 146 10.14 6.64 -12.01
N LYS A 147 10.83 6.21 -13.08
CA LYS A 147 10.60 6.71 -14.43
C LYS A 147 9.19 6.45 -14.94
N ALA A 148 8.60 5.29 -14.60
CA ALA A 148 7.24 4.93 -14.99
C ALA A 148 6.19 5.70 -14.18
N GLU A 149 6.42 5.93 -12.88
CA GLU A 149 5.45 6.56 -11.98
C GLU A 149 5.43 8.10 -12.07
N VAL A 150 6.58 8.75 -12.28
CA VAL A 150 6.69 10.22 -12.31
C VAL A 150 5.69 10.91 -13.26
N PRO A 151 5.37 10.40 -14.47
CA PRO A 151 4.35 11.00 -15.31
C PRO A 151 2.96 11.09 -14.66
N HIS A 152 2.62 10.12 -13.79
CA HIS A 152 1.33 9.99 -13.11
C HIS A 152 1.21 10.86 -11.85
N ILE A 153 2.34 11.33 -11.28
CA ILE A 153 2.33 12.19 -10.10
C ILE A 153 1.97 13.63 -10.51
N ASP A 154 0.72 13.80 -10.87
CA ASP A 154 0.12 15.04 -11.33
C ASP A 154 -0.44 15.91 -10.17
N LYS A 155 -1.18 16.97 -10.52
CA LYS A 155 -1.84 17.83 -9.52
C LYS A 155 -2.89 17.06 -8.71
N THR A 156 -3.64 16.18 -9.36
CA THR A 156 -4.70 15.39 -8.75
C THR A 156 -4.12 14.44 -7.70
N MET A 157 -3.09 13.68 -8.06
CA MET A 157 -2.42 12.78 -7.13
C MET A 157 -1.82 13.54 -5.94
N ARG A 158 -1.12 14.65 -6.16
CA ARG A 158 -0.55 15.46 -5.07
C ARG A 158 -1.61 15.96 -4.09
N GLN A 159 -2.78 16.36 -4.58
CA GLN A 159 -3.89 16.78 -3.72
C GLN A 159 -4.50 15.59 -2.95
N SER A 160 -4.63 14.44 -3.60
CA SER A 160 -5.13 13.21 -2.99
C SER A 160 -4.20 12.74 -1.86
N ILE A 161 -2.89 12.79 -2.07
CA ILE A 161 -1.87 12.47 -1.05
C ILE A 161 -2.05 13.35 0.20
N LEU A 162 -2.17 14.66 0.03
CA LEU A 162 -2.34 15.56 1.17
C LEU A 162 -3.60 15.26 1.99
N LYS A 163 -4.73 15.02 1.31
CA LYS A 163 -5.98 14.66 1.98
C LYS A 163 -5.88 13.33 2.72
N LEU A 164 -5.26 12.34 2.09
CA LEU A 164 -5.08 11.01 2.66
C LEU A 164 -4.22 11.07 3.93
N TYR A 165 -3.04 11.65 3.87
CA TYR A 165 -2.14 11.76 5.03
C TYR A 165 -2.69 12.61 6.16
N ARG A 166 -3.43 13.69 5.87
CA ARG A 166 -4.11 14.51 6.87
C ARG A 166 -5.19 13.75 7.60
N SER A 167 -5.97 12.94 6.88
CA SER A 167 -7.02 12.11 7.49
C SER A 167 -6.48 11.04 8.43
N ALA A 168 -5.20 10.67 8.30
CA ALA A 168 -4.51 9.70 9.14
C ALA A 168 -3.52 10.36 10.13
N LEU A 169 -3.58 11.68 10.30
CA LEU A 169 -2.68 12.43 11.20
C LEU A 169 -1.19 12.08 10.98
N GLY A 170 -0.77 11.92 9.71
CA GLY A 170 0.60 11.51 9.37
C GLY A 170 0.93 10.06 9.74
N LEU A 171 -0.01 9.13 9.62
CA LEU A 171 0.07 7.70 9.96
C LEU A 171 -0.01 7.41 11.48
N ASN A 172 -0.66 8.28 12.24
CA ASN A 172 -0.90 8.05 13.65
C ASN A 172 -2.29 7.45 13.86
N PHE A 173 -2.42 6.13 13.66
CA PHE A 173 -3.69 5.42 13.75
C PHE A 173 -4.16 5.20 15.18
N ARG A 174 -5.47 5.34 15.41
CA ARG A 174 -6.16 5.17 16.72
C ARG A 174 -7.57 4.64 16.51
N GLY A 175 -8.18 4.18 17.63
CA GLY A 175 -9.57 3.70 17.66
C GLY A 175 -9.80 2.55 16.69
N ALA A 176 -10.93 2.55 15.99
CA ALA A 176 -11.37 1.44 15.14
C ALA A 176 -10.35 0.97 14.09
N TRP A 177 -9.42 1.83 13.62
CA TRP A 177 -8.34 1.40 12.72
C TRP A 177 -7.36 0.44 13.39
N VAL A 178 -7.16 0.55 14.70
CA VAL A 178 -6.31 -0.33 15.49
C VAL A 178 -7.12 -1.47 16.11
N ASP A 179 -8.26 -1.13 16.71
CA ASP A 179 -9.06 -2.07 17.50
C ASP A 179 -9.65 -3.19 16.63
N ASP A 180 -10.11 -2.85 15.42
CA ASP A 180 -10.72 -3.80 14.50
C ASP A 180 -9.70 -4.77 13.84
N LEU A 181 -8.39 -4.60 14.04
CA LEU A 181 -7.39 -5.58 13.58
C LEU A 181 -7.63 -6.97 14.20
N ALA A 182 -8.31 -7.04 15.34
CA ALA A 182 -8.75 -8.29 15.94
C ALA A 182 -9.72 -9.10 15.05
N ASN A 183 -10.37 -8.45 14.09
CA ASN A 183 -11.31 -9.07 13.13
C ASN A 183 -10.62 -9.59 11.85
N LEU A 184 -9.31 -9.41 11.69
CA LEU A 184 -8.60 -9.85 10.51
C LEU A 184 -8.76 -11.37 10.30
N PRO A 185 -9.00 -11.82 9.04
CA PRO A 185 -8.97 -13.25 8.73
C PRO A 185 -7.61 -13.84 9.12
N LYS A 186 -7.62 -15.06 9.68
CA LYS A 186 -6.39 -15.72 10.15
C LYS A 186 -5.38 -16.01 9.03
N ARG A 187 -5.86 -16.11 7.79
CA ARG A 187 -5.01 -16.41 6.63
C ARG A 187 -4.35 -15.14 6.11
N GLY A 188 -3.41 -14.65 6.87
CA GLY A 188 -2.61 -13.46 6.57
C GLY A 188 -1.13 -13.76 6.43
N GLN A 189 -0.38 -12.87 5.75
CA GLN A 189 1.06 -12.96 5.57
C GLN A 189 1.69 -11.59 5.40
N LEU A 190 2.93 -11.43 5.87
CA LEU A 190 3.76 -10.25 5.70
C LEU A 190 4.94 -10.56 4.79
N PHE A 191 5.24 -9.66 3.84
CA PHE A 191 6.45 -9.65 3.04
C PHE A 191 7.13 -8.30 3.25
N TRP A 192 8.39 -8.27 3.68
CA TRP A 192 9.00 -7.03 4.14
C TRP A 192 10.43 -6.84 3.65
N GLY A 193 10.74 -5.67 3.11
CA GLY A 193 12.10 -5.29 2.79
C GLY A 193 12.90 -5.00 4.06
N GLU A 194 14.05 -5.68 4.22
CA GLU A 194 14.89 -5.59 5.42
C GLU A 194 15.40 -4.18 5.69
N THR A 195 15.65 -3.40 4.63
CA THR A 195 16.27 -2.07 4.70
C THR A 195 15.31 -0.93 4.37
N ASP A 196 14.01 -1.14 4.66
CA ASP A 196 12.98 -0.11 4.43
C ASP A 196 13.29 1.18 5.20
N PRO A 197 13.54 2.33 4.51
CA PRO A 197 13.90 3.58 5.18
C PRO A 197 12.68 4.31 5.77
N PHE A 198 11.46 3.89 5.45
CA PHE A 198 10.22 4.54 5.91
C PHE A 198 9.57 3.80 7.06
N VAL A 199 9.46 2.48 6.98
CA VAL A 199 8.83 1.64 7.99
C VAL A 199 9.79 0.53 8.39
N ASP A 200 10.48 0.75 9.50
CA ASP A 200 11.47 -0.17 10.05
C ASP A 200 10.88 -1.59 10.25
N ILE A 201 11.67 -2.61 9.99
CA ILE A 201 11.27 -4.02 10.06
C ILE A 201 10.71 -4.39 11.44
N SER A 202 11.12 -3.71 12.50
CA SER A 202 10.60 -3.95 13.86
C SER A 202 9.09 -3.75 13.97
N VAL A 203 8.48 -2.95 13.08
CA VAL A 203 7.01 -2.82 12.98
C VAL A 203 6.39 -4.14 12.53
N ALA A 204 6.96 -4.78 11.51
CA ALA A 204 6.50 -6.07 11.02
C ALA A 204 6.74 -7.19 12.03
N GLU A 205 7.87 -7.18 12.73
CA GLU A 205 8.20 -8.14 13.77
C GLU A 205 7.23 -8.04 14.95
N ARG A 206 6.90 -6.83 15.41
CA ARG A 206 5.88 -6.62 16.47
C ARG A 206 4.52 -7.13 16.05
N PHE A 207 4.08 -6.80 14.83
CA PHE A 207 2.81 -7.27 14.31
C PHE A 207 2.77 -8.80 14.19
N SER A 208 3.80 -9.39 13.59
CA SER A 208 3.94 -10.85 13.48
C SER A 208 3.87 -11.54 14.84
N LYS A 209 4.59 -11.03 15.82
CA LYS A 209 4.58 -11.56 17.21
C LYS A 209 3.22 -11.40 17.88
N MET A 210 2.56 -10.27 17.68
CA MET A 210 1.26 -9.96 18.33
C MET A 210 0.12 -10.80 17.76
N TRP A 211 0.08 -10.98 16.44
CA TRP A 211 -1.04 -11.60 15.74
C TRP A 211 -0.75 -13.02 15.23
N GLY A 212 0.47 -13.52 15.42
CA GLY A 212 0.89 -14.83 14.89
C GLY A 212 0.94 -14.88 13.37
N THR A 213 1.04 -13.71 12.69
CA THR A 213 1.07 -13.62 11.24
C THR A 213 2.46 -13.95 10.72
N PRO A 214 2.63 -14.91 9.79
CA PRO A 214 3.93 -15.21 9.20
C PRO A 214 4.59 -13.98 8.56
N LEU A 215 5.87 -13.77 8.84
CA LEU A 215 6.70 -12.71 8.27
C LEU A 215 7.80 -13.32 7.39
N HIS A 216 7.85 -12.89 6.15
CA HIS A 216 8.96 -13.17 5.23
C HIS A 216 9.77 -11.89 5.02
N VAL A 217 11.08 -11.97 5.27
CA VAL A 217 12.02 -10.85 5.16
C VAL A 217 12.79 -10.95 3.86
N ALA A 218 12.56 -10.02 2.96
CA ALA A 218 13.33 -9.86 1.72
C ALA A 218 14.68 -9.17 2.03
N ARG A 219 15.74 -9.97 2.16
CA ARG A 219 17.06 -9.49 2.58
C ARG A 219 17.65 -8.51 1.58
N GLY A 220 18.13 -7.38 2.11
CA GLY A 220 18.75 -6.31 1.32
C GLY A 220 17.77 -5.53 0.43
N ALA A 221 16.47 -5.83 0.46
CA ALA A 221 15.45 -5.05 -0.25
C ALA A 221 14.96 -3.87 0.59
N GLY A 222 14.57 -2.79 -0.10
CA GLY A 222 14.04 -1.57 0.50
C GLY A 222 12.52 -1.55 0.62
N HIS A 223 11.95 -0.35 0.58
CA HIS A 223 10.52 -0.13 0.70
C HIS A 223 9.71 -0.81 -0.43
N TRP A 224 10.22 -0.77 -1.65
CA TRP A 224 9.58 -1.40 -2.82
C TRP A 224 9.96 -2.88 -3.00
N ALA A 225 10.14 -3.62 -1.90
CA ALA A 225 10.50 -5.04 -1.91
C ALA A 225 9.58 -5.89 -2.80
N CYS A 226 8.29 -5.60 -2.85
CA CYS A 226 7.32 -6.30 -3.70
C CYS A 226 7.62 -6.18 -5.20
N HIS A 227 8.28 -5.09 -5.62
CA HIS A 227 8.73 -4.85 -6.99
C HIS A 227 10.14 -5.40 -7.23
N GLU A 228 11.08 -5.10 -6.30
CA GLU A 228 12.50 -5.48 -6.41
C GLU A 228 12.70 -7.00 -6.35
N ARG A 229 11.90 -7.69 -5.54
CA ARG A 229 11.94 -9.13 -5.29
C ARG A 229 10.69 -9.84 -5.82
N ALA A 230 10.14 -9.37 -6.92
CA ALA A 230 8.91 -9.89 -7.50
C ALA A 230 8.89 -11.43 -7.67
N PRO A 231 9.96 -12.11 -8.17
CA PRO A 231 9.97 -13.58 -8.25
C PRO A 231 9.91 -14.27 -6.89
N GLU A 232 10.62 -13.74 -5.89
CA GLU A 232 10.62 -14.27 -4.52
C GLU A 232 9.22 -14.10 -3.89
N PHE A 233 8.63 -12.91 -4.06
CA PHE A 233 7.28 -12.62 -3.57
C PHE A 233 6.22 -13.45 -4.29
N ALA A 234 6.36 -13.69 -5.60
CA ALA A 234 5.46 -14.56 -6.36
C ALA A 234 5.45 -15.99 -5.82
N GLY A 235 6.63 -16.57 -5.53
CA GLY A 235 6.73 -17.90 -4.92
C GLY A 235 6.05 -17.98 -3.56
N LEU A 236 6.21 -16.94 -2.74
CA LEU A 236 5.57 -16.83 -1.44
C LEU A 236 4.03 -16.78 -1.55
N LEU A 237 3.50 -15.95 -2.45
CA LEU A 237 2.06 -15.82 -2.67
C LEU A 237 1.45 -17.08 -3.24
N ALA A 238 2.10 -17.74 -4.20
CA ALA A 238 1.65 -19.01 -4.75
C ALA A 238 1.52 -20.09 -3.66
N ALA A 239 2.53 -20.21 -2.78
CA ALA A 239 2.49 -21.10 -1.64
C ALA A 239 1.43 -20.72 -0.60
N HIS A 240 1.16 -19.42 -0.44
CA HIS A 240 0.12 -18.91 0.46
C HIS A 240 -1.29 -19.22 -0.05
N TRP A 241 -1.53 -19.12 -1.36
CA TRP A 241 -2.85 -19.37 -1.97
C TRP A 241 -3.19 -20.85 -2.15
N SER A 242 -2.17 -21.72 -2.24
CA SER A 242 -2.36 -23.17 -2.42
C SER A 242 -2.75 -23.93 -1.13
N ARG A 243 -2.74 -23.27 0.01
CA ARG A 243 -3.15 -23.82 1.32
C ARG A 243 -4.63 -23.59 1.53
#